data_dbbe0c91fdc5d607fc444c9005ab6fe8
#
_entry.id   dbbe0c91fdc5d607fc444c9005ab6fe8
#
_cell.length_a   1.000
_cell.length_b   1.000
_cell.length_c   1.000
_cell.angle_alpha   90.00
_cell.angle_beta   90.00
_cell.angle_gamma   90.00
#
_symmetry.space_group_name_H-M   'P 1'
#
loop_
_entity.id
_entity.type
_entity.pdbx_description
1 polymer ?
#
loop_
_entity_poly.entity_id
_entity_poly.type
_entity_poly.pdbx_seq_one_letter_code
_entity_poly.pdbx_strand_id
1 'polypeptide(L)'
;SSDLFEGEGISIGMSGGTIRILMAKAKEVRQMVVYGYARLIGYDSKLILRADILKKFNVEKGRIFTLTLREGHRWSNGDRFTTEDFRYWWEDMANNKELFPAGPPVQMLVDGALPTVEIISETEIRFAWEHPNPEFIPALAKASPLYIYAPSAYLKKFHPKYQEADKLAQMVAAENRQNWASLHNRKDNSYKNDNPDLPTLQPWVIQTAPPAERYIFSRNPFYHRVDTNGFQLPYIDEVHMDIVAGKLIPAKAGSGEVDLQGRYLNFNDTPFLKQNEEKYGFVTHLWRTGKGSQLTLYPNLNIEDREWRDLFRDVKFRRALSLATNREEINEVVYFGLGLPQNNSLLPGSPIYDQKSAYAYAEFDIENANALLDEIGLKLGPGGIRLLPDGRKAEIIIETAGESTEETDVLQLIHDSWLRAGIKVYTKPLQREVLRNRVFSGQTQMAIWSGLQNGLASPEMSPAELAPTSQQQLQWPMWGQYLETKGAAGQAVDLSAAELQLERYFAWRVAASFEAKKKIWSDMVRTYNDQVFTIGLISGALQPIVANARLRNLPAEGYYNWDPGAHFGSYRPDTFWLSLSKTDG
;
A
#
# COMPACT_ATOMS: atom_id res chain seq x y z
N SER A 1 -11.79 -18.49 18.34
CA SER A 1 -10.37 -18.67 18.55
C SER A 1 -9.79 -17.53 19.37
N SER A 2 -9.51 -17.84 20.64
CA SER A 2 -8.90 -16.97 21.63
C SER A 2 -7.49 -16.49 21.28
N ASP A 3 -6.86 -17.10 20.30
CA ASP A 3 -5.44 -16.89 19.96
C ASP A 3 -5.14 -15.51 19.34
N LEU A 4 -6.17 -14.70 19.09
CA LEU A 4 -6.03 -13.39 18.44
C LEU A 4 -5.93 -12.22 19.45
N PHE A 5 -6.11 -12.47 20.73
CA PHE A 5 -6.16 -11.44 21.78
C PHE A 5 -5.02 -11.47 22.78
N GLU A 6 -4.17 -12.50 22.77
CA GLU A 6 -3.05 -12.55 23.72
C GLU A 6 -1.98 -11.51 23.38
N GLY A 7 -1.90 -10.47 24.18
CA GLY A 7 -0.68 -9.68 24.34
C GLY A 7 -0.71 -8.20 23.97
N GLU A 8 -1.83 -7.55 23.57
CA GLU A 8 -1.74 -6.22 22.96
C GLU A 8 -2.57 -5.10 23.62
N GLY A 9 -2.91 -5.20 24.89
CA GLY A 9 -3.63 -4.11 25.57
C GLY A 9 -5.06 -3.89 25.08
N ILE A 10 -5.62 -4.87 24.36
CA ILE A 10 -7.01 -4.84 23.91
C ILE A 10 -7.91 -5.21 25.05
N SER A 11 -8.79 -4.30 25.46
CA SER A 11 -9.80 -4.56 26.50
C SER A 11 -11.02 -5.24 25.90
N ILE A 12 -11.68 -6.10 26.70
CA ILE A 12 -13.01 -6.62 26.38
C ILE A 12 -13.98 -5.44 26.34
N GLY A 13 -14.73 -5.32 25.24
CA GLY A 13 -15.63 -4.23 25.00
C GLY A 13 -17.10 -4.57 25.26
N MET A 14 -17.94 -3.57 25.08
CA MET A 14 -19.40 -3.70 25.07
C MET A 14 -19.90 -3.64 23.65
N SER A 15 -20.80 -4.54 23.28
CA SER A 15 -21.49 -4.47 21.98
C SER A 15 -22.46 -3.31 21.95
N GLY A 16 -22.52 -2.64 20.82
CA GLY A 16 -23.45 -1.56 20.57
C GLY A 16 -22.82 -0.33 19.94
N GLY A 17 -23.67 0.58 19.50
CA GLY A 17 -23.26 1.88 18.98
C GLY A 17 -22.97 1.90 17.49
N THR A 18 -22.73 3.13 17.02
CA THR A 18 -22.48 3.46 15.61
C THR A 18 -21.18 4.25 15.48
N ILE A 19 -20.35 3.90 14.50
CA ILE A 19 -19.18 4.67 14.09
C ILE A 19 -19.50 5.46 12.82
N ARG A 20 -19.27 6.77 12.85
CA ARG A 20 -19.45 7.69 11.72
C ARG A 20 -18.10 7.95 11.05
N ILE A 21 -18.05 7.79 9.71
CA ILE A 21 -16.87 8.03 8.87
C ILE A 21 -17.30 8.89 7.69
N LEU A 22 -16.46 9.80 7.23
CA LEU A 22 -16.68 10.60 6.03
C LEU A 22 -15.86 10.07 4.85
N MET A 23 -16.44 10.16 3.67
CA MET A 23 -15.79 9.82 2.41
C MET A 23 -16.11 10.84 1.31
N ALA A 24 -15.22 10.96 0.31
CA ALA A 24 -15.42 11.93 -0.77
C ALA A 24 -16.17 11.38 -1.98
N LYS A 25 -16.22 10.06 -2.14
CA LYS A 25 -16.81 9.39 -3.32
C LYS A 25 -17.46 8.07 -2.93
N ALA A 26 -18.60 7.75 -3.54
CA ALA A 26 -19.34 6.50 -3.30
C ALA A 26 -18.48 5.24 -3.42
N LYS A 27 -17.50 5.19 -4.35
CA LYS A 27 -16.59 4.04 -4.50
C LYS A 27 -15.72 3.76 -3.26
N GLU A 28 -15.68 4.67 -2.28
CA GLU A 28 -14.87 4.51 -1.07
C GLU A 28 -15.53 3.62 -0.01
N VAL A 29 -16.76 3.16 -0.24
CA VAL A 29 -17.41 2.08 0.55
C VAL A 29 -16.52 0.83 0.67
N ARG A 30 -15.63 0.60 -0.30
CA ARG A 30 -14.61 -0.44 -0.26
C ARG A 30 -13.64 -0.33 0.92
N GLN A 31 -13.52 0.85 1.55
CA GLN A 31 -12.70 1.02 2.76
C GLN A 31 -13.20 0.15 3.91
N MET A 32 -14.45 -0.25 3.92
CA MET A 32 -14.95 -1.19 4.94
C MET A 32 -14.39 -2.60 4.78
N VAL A 33 -13.98 -3.01 3.57
CA VAL A 33 -13.20 -4.25 3.37
C VAL A 33 -11.76 -4.06 3.86
N VAL A 34 -11.20 -2.87 3.69
CA VAL A 34 -9.83 -2.53 4.14
C VAL A 34 -9.78 -2.48 5.67
N TYR A 35 -10.69 -1.75 6.29
CA TYR A 35 -10.75 -1.58 7.75
C TYR A 35 -11.21 -2.84 8.48
N GLY A 36 -12.17 -3.59 7.90
CA GLY A 36 -12.63 -4.87 8.45
C GLY A 36 -11.55 -5.93 8.48
N TYR A 37 -10.69 -5.92 7.50
CA TYR A 37 -9.48 -6.72 7.35
C TYR A 37 -9.66 -8.20 7.73
N ALA A 38 -10.80 -8.80 7.35
CA ALA A 38 -10.95 -10.24 7.38
C ALA A 38 -10.26 -10.82 6.13
N ARG A 39 -9.20 -11.58 6.33
CA ARG A 39 -8.33 -12.15 5.29
C ARG A 39 -8.19 -13.66 5.50
N LEU A 40 -7.90 -14.42 4.45
CA LEU A 40 -7.49 -15.81 4.64
C LEU A 40 -6.28 -15.89 5.59
N ILE A 41 -5.29 -15.06 5.30
CA ILE A 41 -4.08 -14.83 6.09
C ILE A 41 -3.93 -13.31 6.17
N GLY A 42 -3.70 -12.75 7.35
CA GLY A 42 -3.55 -11.31 7.55
C GLY A 42 -2.30 -10.97 8.33
N TYR A 43 -1.92 -9.69 8.33
CA TYR A 43 -0.88 -9.15 9.20
C TYR A 43 -1.49 -8.77 10.55
N ASP A 44 -0.83 -9.15 11.64
CA ASP A 44 -1.12 -8.61 12.97
C ASP A 44 -0.51 -7.19 13.14
N SER A 45 -0.70 -6.56 14.30
CA SER A 45 -0.17 -5.21 14.61
C SER A 45 1.36 -5.13 14.59
N LYS A 46 2.06 -6.27 14.68
CA LYS A 46 3.52 -6.39 14.54
C LYS A 46 3.95 -6.74 13.11
N LEU A 47 3.01 -6.72 12.17
CA LEU A 47 3.21 -7.04 10.77
C LEU A 47 3.72 -8.48 10.53
N ILE A 48 3.30 -9.41 11.38
CA ILE A 48 3.54 -10.84 11.24
C ILE A 48 2.32 -11.49 10.59
N LEU A 49 2.55 -12.34 9.58
CA LEU A 49 1.49 -13.09 8.90
C LEU A 49 0.88 -14.15 9.83
N ARG A 50 -0.44 -14.11 9.96
CA ARG A 50 -1.25 -15.02 10.78
C ARG A 50 -2.41 -15.57 9.98
N ALA A 51 -2.77 -16.82 10.23
CA ALA A 51 -4.05 -17.37 9.77
C ALA A 51 -5.20 -16.61 10.45
N ASP A 52 -6.23 -16.23 9.67
CA ASP A 52 -7.37 -15.47 10.15
C ASP A 52 -8.69 -16.18 9.78
N ILE A 53 -9.22 -16.00 8.56
CA ILE A 53 -10.34 -16.81 8.07
C ILE A 53 -9.93 -18.29 8.05
N LEU A 54 -8.69 -18.59 7.67
CA LEU A 54 -8.14 -19.93 7.78
C LEU A 54 -7.93 -20.33 9.25
N LYS A 55 -8.08 -21.60 9.55
CA LYS A 55 -7.66 -22.22 10.80
C LYS A 55 -6.14 -22.30 10.88
N LYS A 56 -5.50 -22.70 9.78
CA LYS A 56 -4.05 -22.79 9.62
C LYS A 56 -3.67 -22.83 8.14
N PHE A 57 -2.41 -22.59 7.87
CA PHE A 57 -1.80 -22.85 6.57
C PHE A 57 -0.43 -23.52 6.75
N ASN A 58 -0.03 -24.30 5.77
CA ASN A 58 1.30 -24.94 5.71
C ASN A 58 1.96 -24.61 4.38
N VAL A 59 3.26 -24.34 4.42
CA VAL A 59 4.08 -24.04 3.22
C VAL A 59 5.25 -25.00 3.16
N GLU A 60 5.31 -25.78 2.07
CA GLU A 60 6.39 -26.73 1.83
C GLU A 60 7.27 -26.23 0.68
N LYS A 61 8.57 -26.07 0.97
CA LYS A 61 9.60 -25.63 0.00
C LYS A 61 9.24 -24.33 -0.74
N GLY A 62 8.40 -23.47 -0.14
CA GLY A 62 7.94 -22.22 -0.76
C GLY A 62 7.03 -22.40 -1.99
N ARG A 63 6.60 -23.62 -2.34
CA ARG A 63 5.87 -23.92 -3.58
C ARG A 63 4.58 -24.74 -3.41
N ILE A 64 4.39 -25.39 -2.28
CA ILE A 64 3.18 -26.15 -1.96
C ILE A 64 2.52 -25.49 -0.76
N PHE A 65 1.28 -25.05 -0.93
CA PHE A 65 0.52 -24.31 0.07
C PHE A 65 -0.76 -25.07 0.39
N THR A 66 -0.85 -25.59 1.61
CA THR A 66 -2.04 -26.28 2.10
C THR A 66 -2.80 -25.36 3.04
N LEU A 67 -4.04 -25.02 2.70
CA LEU A 67 -4.92 -24.12 3.42
C LEU A 67 -6.01 -24.92 4.10
N THR A 68 -6.16 -24.76 5.42
CA THR A 68 -7.18 -25.44 6.22
C THR A 68 -8.20 -24.44 6.73
N LEU A 69 -9.48 -24.64 6.38
CA LEU A 69 -10.61 -23.83 6.81
C LEU A 69 -11.05 -24.18 8.24
N ARG A 70 -11.82 -23.28 8.84
CA ARG A 70 -12.50 -23.51 10.12
C ARG A 70 -13.80 -24.29 9.86
N GLU A 71 -14.02 -25.36 10.59
CA GLU A 71 -15.28 -26.10 10.54
C GLU A 71 -16.46 -25.22 10.95
N GLY A 72 -17.58 -25.34 10.22
CA GLY A 72 -18.79 -24.58 10.52
C GLY A 72 -18.77 -23.10 10.16
N HIS A 73 -17.69 -22.60 9.54
CA HIS A 73 -17.62 -21.21 9.08
C HIS A 73 -18.72 -20.92 8.04
N ARG A 74 -19.29 -19.70 8.11
CA ARG A 74 -20.42 -19.29 7.27
C ARG A 74 -20.19 -17.92 6.66
N TRP A 75 -20.76 -17.72 5.50
CA TRP A 75 -20.97 -16.42 4.88
C TRP A 75 -21.99 -15.59 5.69
N SER A 76 -22.02 -14.27 5.46
CA SER A 76 -22.93 -13.35 6.16
C SER A 76 -24.43 -13.65 5.96
N ASN A 77 -24.80 -14.40 4.93
CA ASN A 77 -26.17 -14.85 4.68
C ASN A 77 -26.48 -16.23 5.31
N GLY A 78 -25.52 -16.84 6.03
CA GLY A 78 -25.67 -18.14 6.68
C GLY A 78 -25.26 -19.35 5.84
N ASP A 79 -24.94 -19.18 4.55
CA ASP A 79 -24.42 -20.27 3.72
C ASP A 79 -23.08 -20.78 4.27
N ARG A 80 -22.79 -22.08 4.11
CA ARG A 80 -21.52 -22.67 4.55
C ARG A 80 -20.37 -22.13 3.69
N PHE A 81 -19.27 -21.77 4.33
CA PHE A 81 -18.00 -21.46 3.68
C PHE A 81 -17.13 -22.72 3.67
N THR A 82 -16.86 -23.27 2.49
CA THR A 82 -16.14 -24.53 2.29
C THR A 82 -15.17 -24.44 1.12
N THR A 83 -14.41 -25.51 0.87
CA THR A 83 -13.54 -25.62 -0.31
C THR A 83 -14.27 -25.58 -1.65
N GLU A 84 -15.60 -25.74 -1.66
CA GLU A 84 -16.43 -25.53 -2.85
C GLU A 84 -16.37 -24.07 -3.35
N ASP A 85 -16.22 -23.09 -2.44
CA ASP A 85 -16.09 -21.67 -2.79
C ASP A 85 -14.76 -21.39 -3.50
N PHE A 86 -13.71 -22.14 -3.15
CA PHE A 86 -12.41 -22.09 -3.83
C PHE A 86 -12.43 -22.81 -5.17
N ARG A 87 -13.05 -24.02 -5.21
CA ARG A 87 -13.21 -24.79 -6.47
C ARG A 87 -13.97 -23.95 -7.49
N TYR A 88 -15.11 -23.38 -7.10
CA TYR A 88 -15.93 -22.52 -7.96
C TYR A 88 -15.11 -21.35 -8.52
N TRP A 89 -14.38 -20.65 -7.63
CA TRP A 89 -13.52 -19.57 -8.06
C TRP A 89 -12.44 -20.04 -9.06
N TRP A 90 -11.80 -21.16 -8.79
CA TRP A 90 -10.71 -21.67 -9.63
C TRP A 90 -11.20 -22.22 -10.96
N GLU A 91 -12.17 -23.15 -10.94
CA GLU A 91 -12.60 -23.88 -12.12
C GLU A 91 -13.61 -23.09 -12.96
N ASP A 92 -14.61 -22.46 -12.30
CA ASP A 92 -15.73 -21.85 -12.98
C ASP A 92 -15.54 -20.35 -13.25
N MET A 93 -14.62 -19.68 -12.51
CA MET A 93 -14.35 -18.25 -12.69
C MET A 93 -12.96 -17.99 -13.26
N ALA A 94 -11.87 -18.22 -12.52
CA ALA A 94 -10.52 -17.80 -12.88
C ALA A 94 -10.00 -18.43 -14.18
N ASN A 95 -10.40 -19.67 -14.46
CA ASN A 95 -10.08 -20.37 -15.71
C ASN A 95 -11.15 -20.20 -16.81
N ASN A 96 -12.18 -19.39 -16.58
CA ASN A 96 -13.20 -19.06 -17.57
C ASN A 96 -12.83 -17.80 -18.34
N LYS A 97 -12.60 -17.91 -19.65
CA LYS A 97 -12.17 -16.81 -20.51
C LYS A 97 -13.21 -15.70 -20.70
N GLU A 98 -14.49 -15.97 -20.48
CA GLU A 98 -15.53 -14.94 -20.53
C GLU A 98 -15.53 -14.08 -19.26
N LEU A 99 -15.23 -14.67 -18.09
CA LEU A 99 -15.11 -13.96 -16.81
C LEU A 99 -13.72 -13.33 -16.63
N PHE A 100 -12.66 -14.05 -16.99
CA PHE A 100 -11.27 -13.62 -16.89
C PHE A 100 -10.58 -13.72 -18.28
N PRO A 101 -10.80 -12.76 -19.20
CA PRO A 101 -10.21 -12.80 -20.55
C PRO A 101 -8.67 -12.85 -20.55
N ALA A 102 -8.03 -12.23 -19.56
CA ALA A 102 -6.57 -12.24 -19.39
C ALA A 102 -6.07 -13.50 -18.65
N GLY A 103 -6.96 -14.42 -18.25
CA GLY A 103 -6.65 -15.57 -17.42
C GLY A 103 -6.58 -15.27 -15.92
N PRO A 104 -6.19 -16.25 -15.09
CA PRO A 104 -6.03 -16.09 -13.66
C PRO A 104 -5.10 -14.94 -13.26
N PRO A 105 -5.27 -14.36 -12.05
CA PRO A 105 -4.42 -13.27 -11.58
C PRO A 105 -2.92 -13.59 -11.67
N VAL A 106 -2.10 -12.57 -11.98
CA VAL A 106 -0.65 -12.72 -12.19
C VAL A 106 0.08 -13.34 -10.99
N GLN A 107 -0.42 -13.13 -9.77
CA GLN A 107 0.10 -13.75 -8.55
C GLN A 107 -0.04 -15.28 -8.52
N MET A 108 -0.92 -15.84 -9.38
CA MET A 108 -1.07 -17.29 -9.56
C MET A 108 -0.06 -17.86 -10.57
N LEU A 109 0.71 -17.01 -11.25
CA LEU A 109 1.68 -17.43 -12.27
C LEU A 109 3.10 -17.43 -11.70
N VAL A 110 3.78 -18.57 -11.84
CA VAL A 110 5.22 -18.70 -11.59
C VAL A 110 5.87 -19.18 -12.89
N ASP A 111 6.78 -18.38 -13.43
CA ASP A 111 7.43 -18.62 -14.73
C ASP A 111 6.45 -18.85 -15.90
N GLY A 112 5.25 -18.29 -15.80
CA GLY A 112 4.17 -18.45 -16.77
C GLY A 112 3.27 -19.66 -16.56
N ALA A 113 3.57 -20.51 -15.55
CA ALA A 113 2.78 -21.67 -15.21
C ALA A 113 1.80 -21.41 -14.06
N LEU A 114 0.62 -21.98 -14.16
CA LEU A 114 -0.41 -21.98 -13.12
C LEU A 114 -0.16 -23.11 -12.10
N PRO A 115 -0.73 -23.02 -10.88
CA PRO A 115 -0.63 -24.09 -9.90
C PRO A 115 -1.51 -25.27 -10.29
N THR A 116 -1.16 -26.44 -9.78
CA THR A 116 -2.12 -27.54 -9.59
C THR A 116 -2.94 -27.21 -8.34
N VAL A 117 -4.27 -27.28 -8.45
CA VAL A 117 -5.19 -27.06 -7.33
C VAL A 117 -5.89 -28.36 -7.00
N GLU A 118 -5.82 -28.79 -5.75
CA GLU A 118 -6.35 -30.04 -5.25
C GLU A 118 -7.30 -29.79 -4.08
N ILE A 119 -8.56 -30.22 -4.20
CA ILE A 119 -9.52 -30.26 -3.10
C ILE A 119 -9.30 -31.55 -2.31
N ILE A 120 -8.76 -31.45 -1.11
CA ILE A 120 -8.47 -32.60 -0.26
C ILE A 120 -9.71 -33.02 0.54
N SER A 121 -10.45 -32.02 1.07
CA SER A 121 -11.69 -32.23 1.81
C SER A 121 -12.58 -30.98 1.76
N GLU A 122 -13.75 -30.99 2.42
CA GLU A 122 -14.62 -29.80 2.56
C GLU A 122 -13.91 -28.62 3.26
N THR A 123 -12.82 -28.88 3.99
CA THR A 123 -12.10 -27.86 4.77
C THR A 123 -10.62 -27.77 4.43
N GLU A 124 -10.13 -28.51 3.44
CA GLU A 124 -8.70 -28.48 3.09
C GLU A 124 -8.48 -28.43 1.58
N ILE A 125 -7.69 -27.46 1.13
CA ILE A 125 -7.32 -27.24 -0.27
C ILE A 125 -5.81 -27.02 -0.38
N ARG A 126 -5.21 -27.47 -1.49
CA ARG A 126 -3.78 -27.34 -1.80
C ARG A 126 -3.57 -26.63 -3.12
N PHE A 127 -2.63 -25.69 -3.12
CA PHE A 127 -2.08 -25.04 -4.32
C PHE A 127 -0.61 -25.45 -4.44
N ALA A 128 -0.21 -26.00 -5.59
CA ALA A 128 1.15 -26.48 -5.82
C ALA A 128 1.72 -25.97 -7.14
N TRP A 129 2.86 -25.30 -7.07
CA TRP A 129 3.65 -24.88 -8.24
C TRP A 129 4.88 -25.75 -8.42
N GLU A 130 5.47 -25.73 -9.61
CA GLU A 130 6.75 -26.39 -9.88
C GLU A 130 7.92 -25.69 -9.18
N HIS A 131 7.89 -24.34 -9.18
CA HIS A 131 8.87 -23.47 -8.54
C HIS A 131 8.25 -22.67 -7.38
N PRO A 132 9.07 -22.09 -6.45
CA PRO A 132 8.58 -21.30 -5.34
C PRO A 132 7.72 -20.10 -5.78
N ASN A 133 6.63 -19.84 -5.07
CA ASN A 133 5.79 -18.64 -5.21
C ASN A 133 5.82 -17.81 -3.92
N PRO A 134 6.83 -16.95 -3.73
CA PRO A 134 6.98 -16.17 -2.51
C PRO A 134 5.93 -15.06 -2.38
N GLU A 135 5.23 -14.71 -3.46
CA GLU A 135 4.23 -13.64 -3.48
C GLU A 135 2.83 -14.12 -3.11
N PHE A 136 2.57 -15.43 -3.14
CA PHE A 136 1.21 -15.97 -2.96
C PHE A 136 0.62 -15.63 -1.59
N ILE A 137 1.31 -15.97 -0.50
CA ILE A 137 0.83 -15.69 0.87
C ILE A 137 0.71 -14.17 1.15
N PRO A 138 1.72 -13.34 0.85
CA PRO A 138 1.58 -11.89 1.01
C PRO A 138 0.43 -11.28 0.20
N ALA A 139 0.13 -11.81 -0.99
CA ALA A 139 -0.98 -11.33 -1.82
C ALA A 139 -2.35 -11.55 -1.16
N LEU A 140 -2.51 -12.62 -0.37
CA LEU A 140 -3.74 -12.89 0.40
C LEU A 140 -3.94 -11.90 1.56
N ALA A 141 -2.85 -11.28 2.05
CA ALA A 141 -2.83 -10.40 3.21
C ALA A 141 -2.93 -8.89 2.87
N LYS A 142 -2.94 -8.53 1.59
CA LYS A 142 -2.99 -7.12 1.16
C LYS A 142 -4.26 -6.41 1.59
N ALA A 143 -4.22 -5.07 1.63
CA ALA A 143 -5.39 -4.22 1.82
C ALA A 143 -6.45 -4.48 0.73
N SER A 144 -6.00 -4.67 -0.53
CA SER A 144 -6.79 -5.25 -1.61
C SER A 144 -6.27 -6.68 -1.88
N PRO A 145 -6.85 -7.71 -1.24
CA PRO A 145 -6.29 -9.05 -1.26
C PRO A 145 -6.49 -9.75 -2.60
N LEU A 146 -5.64 -10.72 -2.86
CA LEU A 146 -5.91 -11.72 -3.88
C LEU A 146 -7.07 -12.61 -3.39
N TYR A 147 -8.24 -12.49 -4.03
CA TYR A 147 -9.35 -13.40 -3.79
C TYR A 147 -9.12 -14.69 -4.56
N ILE A 148 -9.11 -15.82 -3.85
CA ILE A 148 -9.01 -17.18 -4.41
C ILE A 148 -10.25 -18.03 -4.04
N TYR A 149 -11.33 -17.37 -3.66
CA TYR A 149 -12.61 -17.93 -3.30
C TYR A 149 -13.73 -16.94 -3.62
N ALA A 150 -14.93 -17.43 -3.79
CA ALA A 150 -16.13 -16.62 -4.05
C ALA A 150 -17.37 -17.32 -3.48
N PRO A 151 -18.43 -16.57 -3.08
CA PRO A 151 -19.64 -17.17 -2.51
C PRO A 151 -20.40 -18.00 -3.57
N SER A 152 -20.01 -19.26 -3.71
CA SER A 152 -20.42 -20.15 -4.80
C SER A 152 -21.94 -20.34 -4.85
N ALA A 153 -22.60 -20.52 -3.70
CA ALA A 153 -24.05 -20.70 -3.62
C ALA A 153 -24.83 -19.47 -4.15
N TYR A 154 -24.29 -18.26 -3.95
CA TYR A 154 -24.86 -17.02 -4.48
C TYR A 154 -24.57 -16.85 -5.97
N LEU A 155 -23.31 -17.02 -6.39
CA LEU A 155 -22.85 -16.69 -7.75
C LEU A 155 -23.27 -17.71 -8.80
N LYS A 156 -23.47 -18.97 -8.44
CA LYS A 156 -24.03 -20.02 -9.34
C LYS A 156 -25.37 -19.60 -9.95
N LYS A 157 -26.15 -18.74 -9.31
CA LYS A 157 -27.38 -18.17 -9.84
C LYS A 157 -27.19 -17.35 -11.11
N PHE A 158 -25.98 -16.86 -11.35
CA PHE A 158 -25.60 -15.97 -12.47
C PHE A 158 -24.64 -16.64 -13.46
N HIS A 159 -24.44 -17.96 -13.37
CA HIS A 159 -23.48 -18.71 -14.19
C HIS A 159 -24.18 -19.75 -15.07
N PRO A 160 -23.93 -19.80 -16.41
CA PRO A 160 -24.66 -20.66 -17.36
C PRO A 160 -24.52 -22.16 -17.10
N LYS A 161 -23.46 -22.58 -16.38
CA LYS A 161 -23.29 -23.98 -15.97
C LYS A 161 -24.33 -24.43 -14.94
N TYR A 162 -24.94 -23.49 -14.20
CA TYR A 162 -25.78 -23.77 -13.03
C TYR A 162 -27.19 -23.18 -13.14
N GLN A 163 -27.41 -22.23 -14.05
CA GLN A 163 -28.69 -21.56 -14.24
C GLN A 163 -29.25 -21.85 -15.62
N GLU A 164 -30.57 -21.98 -15.72
CA GLU A 164 -31.26 -22.15 -16.99
C GLU A 164 -31.06 -20.92 -17.89
N ALA A 165 -30.85 -21.16 -19.21
CA ALA A 165 -30.48 -20.14 -20.17
C ALA A 165 -31.49 -18.97 -20.27
N ASP A 166 -32.81 -19.31 -20.33
CA ASP A 166 -33.88 -18.30 -20.42
C ASP A 166 -33.94 -17.40 -19.18
N LYS A 167 -33.79 -18.01 -18.00
CA LYS A 167 -33.78 -17.29 -16.73
C LYS A 167 -32.56 -16.40 -16.61
N LEU A 168 -31.40 -16.91 -17.01
CA LEU A 168 -30.16 -16.10 -17.02
C LEU A 168 -30.28 -14.92 -17.99
N ALA A 169 -30.85 -15.15 -19.19
CA ALA A 169 -31.08 -14.07 -20.16
C ALA A 169 -32.04 -13.00 -19.61
N GLN A 170 -33.08 -13.37 -18.91
CA GLN A 170 -33.98 -12.43 -18.24
C GLN A 170 -33.25 -11.61 -17.17
N MET A 171 -32.37 -12.21 -16.35
CA MET A 171 -31.59 -11.54 -15.34
C MET A 171 -30.59 -10.55 -15.97
N VAL A 172 -29.95 -10.93 -17.07
CA VAL A 172 -29.05 -10.06 -17.84
C VAL A 172 -29.79 -8.82 -18.36
N ALA A 173 -30.98 -9.03 -18.94
CA ALA A 173 -31.81 -7.94 -19.45
C ALA A 173 -32.32 -7.03 -18.33
N ALA A 174 -32.79 -7.57 -17.21
CA ALA A 174 -33.28 -6.82 -16.05
C ALA A 174 -32.23 -5.89 -15.44
N GLU A 175 -30.95 -6.29 -15.50
CA GLU A 175 -29.81 -5.50 -14.98
C GLU A 175 -29.13 -4.64 -16.06
N ASN A 176 -29.71 -4.58 -17.28
CA ASN A 176 -29.14 -3.86 -18.43
C ASN A 176 -27.67 -4.23 -18.70
N ARG A 177 -27.34 -5.54 -18.65
CA ARG A 177 -25.99 -6.05 -18.91
C ARG A 177 -25.86 -6.53 -20.35
N GLN A 178 -24.63 -6.55 -20.87
CA GLN A 178 -24.35 -7.01 -22.22
C GLN A 178 -24.48 -8.52 -22.37
N ASN A 179 -24.05 -9.26 -21.34
CA ASN A 179 -24.03 -10.72 -21.32
C ASN A 179 -23.99 -11.23 -19.88
N TRP A 180 -24.05 -12.56 -19.71
CA TRP A 180 -23.99 -13.21 -18.42
C TRP A 180 -22.68 -12.93 -17.65
N ALA A 181 -21.54 -12.87 -18.35
CA ALA A 181 -20.25 -12.60 -17.71
C ALA A 181 -20.20 -11.19 -17.10
N SER A 182 -20.74 -10.19 -17.81
CA SER A 182 -20.84 -8.82 -17.27
C SER A 182 -21.81 -8.74 -16.09
N LEU A 183 -22.90 -9.55 -16.08
CA LEU A 183 -23.80 -9.68 -14.94
C LEU A 183 -23.08 -10.34 -13.76
N HIS A 184 -22.44 -11.48 -13.98
CA HIS A 184 -21.71 -12.23 -12.95
C HIS A 184 -20.64 -11.34 -12.30
N ASN A 185 -19.79 -10.68 -13.10
CA ASN A 185 -18.76 -9.76 -12.60
C ASN A 185 -19.34 -8.55 -11.86
N ARG A 186 -20.55 -8.10 -12.19
CA ARG A 186 -21.23 -7.06 -11.40
C ARG A 186 -21.72 -7.59 -10.05
N LYS A 187 -22.18 -8.85 -10.00
CA LYS A 187 -22.65 -9.51 -8.78
C LYS A 187 -21.49 -9.94 -7.88
N ASP A 188 -20.35 -10.32 -8.45
CA ASP A 188 -19.12 -10.68 -7.74
C ASP A 188 -18.11 -9.54 -7.73
N ASN A 189 -18.19 -8.66 -6.74
CA ASN A 189 -17.13 -7.69 -6.50
C ASN A 189 -16.89 -7.45 -5.02
N SER A 190 -16.34 -8.47 -4.36
CA SER A 190 -16.11 -8.50 -2.91
C SER A 190 -15.27 -7.31 -2.42
N TYR A 191 -14.27 -6.87 -3.19
CA TYR A 191 -13.45 -5.70 -2.83
C TYR A 191 -14.18 -4.38 -3.01
N LYS A 192 -15.00 -4.24 -4.04
CA LYS A 192 -15.76 -3.01 -4.31
C LYS A 192 -16.81 -2.74 -3.24
N ASN A 193 -17.39 -3.80 -2.69
CA ASN A 193 -18.30 -3.77 -1.53
C ASN A 193 -19.52 -2.83 -1.71
N ASP A 194 -20.12 -2.86 -2.90
CA ASP A 194 -21.24 -1.99 -3.28
C ASP A 194 -22.51 -2.79 -3.68
N ASN A 195 -22.55 -4.07 -3.34
CA ASN A 195 -23.67 -4.97 -3.59
C ASN A 195 -24.19 -5.56 -2.26
N PRO A 196 -25.31 -5.08 -1.71
CA PRO A 196 -25.87 -5.60 -0.45
C PRO A 196 -26.27 -7.08 -0.48
N ASP A 197 -26.55 -7.64 -1.66
CA ASP A 197 -26.93 -9.04 -1.82
C ASP A 197 -25.72 -10.00 -1.82
N LEU A 198 -24.50 -9.47 -2.02
CA LEU A 198 -23.29 -10.29 -2.07
C LEU A 198 -22.88 -10.72 -0.66
N PRO A 199 -22.89 -12.04 -0.36
CA PRO A 199 -22.41 -12.53 0.93
C PRO A 199 -20.93 -12.19 1.15
N THR A 200 -20.57 -11.86 2.38
CA THR A 200 -19.21 -11.48 2.77
C THR A 200 -18.75 -12.21 4.02
N LEU A 201 -17.43 -12.30 4.21
CA LEU A 201 -16.79 -12.78 5.44
C LEU A 201 -16.27 -11.60 6.30
N GLN A 202 -16.54 -10.35 5.88
CA GLN A 202 -16.13 -9.14 6.61
C GLN A 202 -16.97 -8.94 7.88
N PRO A 203 -16.44 -8.18 8.89
CA PRO A 203 -17.16 -7.95 10.14
C PRO A 203 -18.45 -7.14 9.99
N TRP A 204 -18.56 -6.30 8.95
CA TRP A 204 -19.74 -5.51 8.64
C TRP A 204 -20.22 -5.76 7.21
N VAL A 205 -21.53 -5.83 7.06
CA VAL A 205 -22.24 -6.10 5.79
C VAL A 205 -22.92 -4.83 5.34
N ILE A 206 -22.68 -4.41 4.10
CA ILE A 206 -23.34 -3.24 3.52
C ILE A 206 -24.85 -3.48 3.41
N GLN A 207 -25.65 -2.48 3.84
CA GLN A 207 -27.12 -2.50 3.76
C GLN A 207 -27.65 -1.57 2.68
N THR A 208 -26.87 -0.58 2.29
CA THR A 208 -27.29 0.48 1.36
C THR A 208 -26.80 0.18 -0.05
N ALA A 209 -27.73 0.06 -1.01
CA ALA A 209 -27.40 -0.02 -2.42
C ALA A 209 -27.05 1.36 -3.01
N PRO A 210 -26.07 1.47 -3.92
CA PRO A 210 -25.83 2.69 -4.66
C PRO A 210 -26.93 2.98 -5.71
N PRO A 211 -27.22 4.27 -6.04
CA PRO A 211 -26.58 5.46 -5.51
C PRO A 211 -27.17 5.92 -4.18
N ALA A 212 -26.33 6.40 -3.27
CA ALA A 212 -26.76 6.97 -1.99
C ALA A 212 -25.74 8.02 -1.51
N GLU A 213 -26.17 8.92 -0.61
CA GLU A 213 -25.29 9.89 0.06
C GLU A 213 -24.77 9.37 1.40
N ARG A 214 -25.50 8.42 2.00
CA ARG A 214 -25.12 7.68 3.21
C ARG A 214 -25.16 6.20 2.94
N TYR A 215 -24.09 5.50 3.35
CA TYR A 215 -24.01 4.04 3.32
C TYR A 215 -23.94 3.51 4.74
N ILE A 216 -24.79 2.52 5.02
CA ILE A 216 -24.92 1.87 6.34
C ILE A 216 -24.36 0.45 6.20
N PHE A 217 -23.55 0.06 7.16
CA PHE A 217 -23.03 -1.28 7.33
C PHE A 217 -23.44 -1.80 8.70
N SER A 218 -24.01 -3.01 8.75
CA SER A 218 -24.42 -3.65 10.00
C SER A 218 -23.53 -4.85 10.32
N ARG A 219 -23.46 -5.22 11.59
CA ARG A 219 -22.70 -6.40 12.04
C ARG A 219 -23.02 -7.64 11.21
N ASN A 220 -21.98 -8.39 10.86
CA ASN A 220 -22.14 -9.72 10.28
C ASN A 220 -22.51 -10.74 11.37
N PRO A 221 -23.72 -11.33 11.35
CA PRO A 221 -24.16 -12.26 12.40
C PRO A 221 -23.41 -13.60 12.40
N PHE A 222 -22.62 -13.87 11.34
CA PHE A 222 -21.82 -15.10 11.21
C PHE A 222 -20.31 -14.81 11.20
N TYR A 223 -19.89 -13.62 11.69
CA TYR A 223 -18.48 -13.29 11.72
C TYR A 223 -17.71 -14.27 12.61
N HIS A 224 -16.55 -14.74 12.14
CA HIS A 224 -15.83 -15.86 12.73
C HIS A 224 -15.03 -15.53 14.01
N ARG A 225 -14.77 -14.25 14.26
CA ARG A 225 -13.93 -13.85 15.39
C ARG A 225 -14.79 -13.67 16.64
N VAL A 226 -14.25 -14.11 17.77
CA VAL A 226 -14.81 -13.93 19.11
C VAL A 226 -13.75 -13.33 20.04
N ASP A 227 -14.19 -12.66 21.11
CA ASP A 227 -13.30 -12.22 22.17
C ASP A 227 -12.92 -13.37 23.11
N THR A 228 -12.10 -13.09 24.13
CA THR A 228 -11.64 -14.08 25.12
C THR A 228 -12.77 -14.64 26.00
N ASN A 229 -13.91 -13.95 26.08
CA ASN A 229 -15.11 -14.41 26.78
C ASN A 229 -16.06 -15.20 25.86
N GLY A 230 -15.74 -15.35 24.56
CA GLY A 230 -16.56 -16.03 23.58
C GLY A 230 -17.66 -15.16 22.95
N PHE A 231 -17.69 -13.85 23.21
CA PHE A 231 -18.63 -12.96 22.56
C PHE A 231 -18.20 -12.67 21.12
N GLN A 232 -19.16 -12.76 20.20
CA GLN A 232 -18.88 -12.50 18.79
C GLN A 232 -18.58 -11.03 18.50
N LEU A 233 -17.53 -10.80 17.72
CA LEU A 233 -17.18 -9.51 17.17
C LEU A 233 -17.97 -9.23 15.86
N PRO A 234 -18.00 -8.00 15.36
CA PRO A 234 -17.45 -6.78 15.96
C PRO A 234 -18.30 -6.30 17.15
N TYR A 235 -17.73 -5.46 18.03
CA TYR A 235 -18.51 -4.84 19.10
C TYR A 235 -19.45 -3.74 18.58
N ILE A 236 -19.00 -2.94 17.60
CA ILE A 236 -19.80 -1.87 16.99
C ILE A 236 -20.90 -2.48 16.11
N ASP A 237 -22.16 -2.08 16.34
CA ASP A 237 -23.31 -2.59 15.60
C ASP A 237 -23.37 -2.07 14.18
N GLU A 238 -23.09 -0.77 13.99
CA GLU A 238 -23.20 -0.13 12.68
C GLU A 238 -22.03 0.80 12.36
N VAL A 239 -21.69 0.90 11.08
CA VAL A 239 -20.81 1.93 10.55
C VAL A 239 -21.58 2.74 9.50
N HIS A 240 -21.59 4.05 9.67
CA HIS A 240 -22.21 4.99 8.74
C HIS A 240 -21.10 5.73 7.97
N MET A 241 -21.15 5.67 6.64
CA MET A 241 -20.24 6.41 5.77
C MET A 241 -21.02 7.46 4.97
N ASP A 242 -20.75 8.74 5.25
CA ASP A 242 -21.40 9.86 4.57
C ASP A 242 -20.52 10.45 3.48
N ILE A 243 -21.09 10.75 2.32
CA ILE A 243 -20.40 11.44 1.23
C ILE A 243 -20.41 12.95 1.46
N VAL A 244 -19.22 13.54 1.47
CA VAL A 244 -19.04 14.99 1.51
C VAL A 244 -17.88 15.40 0.60
N ALA A 245 -17.83 16.67 0.18
CA ALA A 245 -16.67 17.14 -0.59
C ALA A 245 -15.37 16.93 0.20
N GLY A 246 -14.36 16.30 -0.39
CA GLY A 246 -13.13 15.90 0.30
C GLY A 246 -12.45 17.03 1.07
N LYS A 247 -12.43 18.25 0.50
CA LYS A 247 -11.87 19.45 1.15
C LYS A 247 -12.63 19.90 2.41
N LEU A 248 -13.86 19.43 2.64
CA LEU A 248 -14.64 19.74 3.84
C LEU A 248 -14.43 18.73 4.97
N ILE A 249 -13.83 17.58 4.68
CA ILE A 249 -13.65 16.52 5.67
C ILE A 249 -12.84 16.99 6.90
N PRO A 250 -11.71 17.72 6.76
CA PRO A 250 -10.98 18.20 7.93
C PRO A 250 -11.84 19.10 8.85
N ALA A 251 -12.61 20.03 8.27
CA ALA A 251 -13.48 20.92 9.03
C ALA A 251 -14.58 20.14 9.75
N LYS A 252 -15.22 19.17 9.09
CA LYS A 252 -16.26 18.31 9.67
C LYS A 252 -15.72 17.38 10.74
N ALA A 253 -14.53 16.81 10.55
CA ALA A 253 -13.86 16.03 11.58
C ALA A 253 -13.55 16.87 12.82
N GLY A 254 -13.04 18.09 12.63
CA GLY A 254 -12.76 19.05 13.71
C GLY A 254 -14.02 19.63 14.39
N SER A 255 -15.21 19.45 13.82
CA SER A 255 -16.49 19.80 14.46
C SER A 255 -17.21 18.61 15.12
N GLY A 256 -16.57 17.44 15.21
CA GLY A 256 -17.11 16.26 15.91
C GLY A 256 -18.16 15.48 15.12
N GLU A 257 -18.22 15.65 13.81
CA GLU A 257 -19.18 14.92 12.95
C GLU A 257 -18.73 13.48 12.62
N VAL A 258 -17.54 13.08 13.07
CA VAL A 258 -16.96 11.73 12.87
C VAL A 258 -16.63 11.07 14.21
N ASP A 259 -16.56 9.73 14.19
CA ASP A 259 -16.10 8.93 15.32
C ASP A 259 -14.73 8.26 15.06
N LEU A 260 -14.38 8.10 13.79
CA LEU A 260 -13.05 7.64 13.34
C LEU A 260 -12.76 8.20 11.95
N GLN A 261 -11.69 8.99 11.82
CA GLN A 261 -11.29 9.56 10.52
C GLN A 261 -9.76 9.66 10.42
N GLY A 262 -9.17 9.10 9.37
CA GLY A 262 -7.78 9.30 9.00
C GLY A 262 -7.68 9.79 7.55
N ARG A 263 -8.50 9.23 6.67
CA ARG A 263 -8.52 9.58 5.24
C ARG A 263 -8.97 11.02 5.02
N TYR A 264 -8.32 11.74 4.10
CA TYR A 264 -8.52 13.17 3.79
C TYR A 264 -8.10 14.15 4.89
N LEU A 265 -7.44 13.68 5.95
CA LEU A 265 -6.76 14.54 6.90
C LEU A 265 -5.28 14.63 6.52
N ASN A 266 -4.70 15.82 6.62
CA ASN A 266 -3.31 16.09 6.36
C ASN A 266 -2.61 16.58 7.63
N PHE A 267 -1.29 16.49 7.68
CA PHE A 267 -0.54 16.94 8.84
C PHE A 267 -0.80 18.43 9.19
N ASN A 268 -0.97 19.28 8.19
CA ASN A 268 -1.28 20.71 8.36
C ASN A 268 -2.66 20.98 9.02
N ASP A 269 -3.56 19.99 9.05
CA ASP A 269 -4.85 20.12 9.75
C ASP A 269 -4.68 19.96 11.29
N THR A 270 -3.53 19.44 11.74
CA THR A 270 -3.30 19.07 13.15
C THR A 270 -3.54 20.20 14.15
N PRO A 271 -3.06 21.45 13.95
CA PRO A 271 -3.31 22.54 14.90
C PRO A 271 -4.80 22.83 15.08
N PHE A 272 -5.54 22.88 13.98
CA PHE A 272 -7.00 23.08 14.01
C PHE A 272 -7.72 21.93 14.71
N LEU A 273 -7.35 20.69 14.42
CA LEU A 273 -7.94 19.51 15.05
C LEU A 273 -7.66 19.50 16.56
N LYS A 274 -6.40 19.70 16.97
CA LYS A 274 -5.99 19.75 18.38
C LYS A 274 -6.73 20.83 19.18
N GLN A 275 -6.91 22.00 18.61
CA GLN A 275 -7.62 23.10 19.25
C GLN A 275 -9.11 22.78 19.56
N ASN A 276 -9.71 21.88 18.80
CA ASN A 276 -11.14 21.57 18.86
C ASN A 276 -11.46 20.26 19.64
N GLU A 277 -10.47 19.50 20.09
CA GLU A 277 -10.63 18.20 20.75
C GLU A 277 -11.58 18.24 21.95
N GLU A 278 -11.31 19.13 22.90
CA GLU A 278 -12.10 19.24 24.14
C GLU A 278 -13.55 19.65 23.86
N LYS A 279 -13.72 20.67 23.00
CA LYS A 279 -15.02 21.24 22.66
C LYS A 279 -15.96 20.22 22.02
N TYR A 280 -15.44 19.37 21.14
CA TYR A 280 -16.25 18.43 20.37
C TYR A 280 -16.11 16.97 20.79
N GLY A 281 -15.29 16.68 21.79
CA GLY A 281 -15.20 15.37 22.42
C GLY A 281 -14.54 14.31 21.57
N PHE A 282 -13.47 14.65 20.89
CA PHE A 282 -12.61 13.71 20.17
C PHE A 282 -11.14 13.86 20.59
N VAL A 283 -10.30 12.94 20.14
CA VAL A 283 -8.83 12.97 20.29
C VAL A 283 -8.20 12.86 18.91
N THR A 284 -7.15 13.63 18.67
CA THR A 284 -6.33 13.53 17.46
C THR A 284 -5.04 12.77 17.78
N HIS A 285 -4.94 11.53 17.34
CA HIS A 285 -3.70 10.77 17.37
C HIS A 285 -2.83 11.15 16.18
N LEU A 286 -1.52 11.07 16.34
CA LEU A 286 -0.55 11.29 15.26
C LEU A 286 0.16 9.98 14.97
N TRP A 287 -0.33 9.25 13.97
CA TRP A 287 0.27 8.01 13.53
C TRP A 287 1.33 8.25 12.46
N ARG A 288 2.35 7.42 12.40
CA ARG A 288 3.34 7.52 11.33
C ARG A 288 2.82 6.92 10.02
N THR A 289 3.18 7.54 8.88
CA THR A 289 2.99 6.89 7.59
C THR A 289 4.02 5.77 7.40
N GLY A 290 3.64 4.70 6.72
CA GLY A 290 4.52 3.54 6.48
C GLY A 290 5.43 3.67 5.26
N LYS A 291 5.51 4.84 4.63
CA LYS A 291 6.35 5.05 3.44
C LYS A 291 7.82 5.19 3.79
N GLY A 292 8.70 4.73 2.91
CA GLY A 292 10.14 4.88 3.08
C GLY A 292 10.63 6.34 3.07
N SER A 293 9.90 7.21 2.38
CA SER A 293 10.00 8.67 2.48
C SER A 293 8.67 9.31 2.07
N GLN A 294 8.28 10.39 2.70
CA GLN A 294 7.04 11.11 2.37
C GLN A 294 7.13 11.69 0.96
N LEU A 295 8.21 12.38 0.67
CA LEU A 295 8.59 12.86 -0.65
C LEU A 295 10.01 12.39 -0.98
N THR A 296 10.26 12.09 -2.23
CA THR A 296 11.51 11.57 -2.76
C THR A 296 11.80 12.14 -4.12
N LEU A 297 13.02 12.50 -4.39
CA LEU A 297 13.48 12.88 -5.71
C LEU A 297 13.97 11.64 -6.46
N TYR A 298 13.58 11.54 -7.72
CA TYR A 298 13.88 10.43 -8.62
C TYR A 298 14.70 10.92 -9.82
N PRO A 299 16.05 10.91 -9.73
CA PRO A 299 16.88 11.10 -10.92
C PRO A 299 16.56 10.03 -11.96
N ASN A 300 16.25 10.40 -13.20
CA ASN A 300 15.92 9.44 -14.24
C ASN A 300 17.18 8.85 -14.87
N LEU A 301 17.58 7.63 -14.47
CA LEU A 301 18.75 6.92 -14.97
C LEU A 301 18.60 6.45 -16.43
N ASN A 302 17.38 6.55 -16.99
CA ASN A 302 17.05 6.23 -18.38
C ASN A 302 16.74 7.47 -19.23
N ILE A 303 17.13 8.68 -18.78
CA ILE A 303 16.90 9.91 -19.54
C ILE A 303 17.55 9.85 -20.94
N GLU A 304 16.87 10.41 -21.95
CA GLU A 304 17.38 10.43 -23.33
C GLU A 304 18.64 11.31 -23.48
N ASP A 305 18.70 12.44 -22.77
CA ASP A 305 19.86 13.34 -22.78
C ASP A 305 21.09 12.61 -22.19
N ARG A 306 22.11 12.39 -23.04
CA ARG A 306 23.28 11.59 -22.70
C ARG A 306 24.08 12.18 -21.54
N GLU A 307 24.33 13.50 -21.56
CA GLU A 307 25.13 14.15 -20.52
C GLU A 307 24.45 14.03 -19.14
N TRP A 308 23.13 14.25 -19.08
CA TRP A 308 22.36 14.06 -17.87
C TRP A 308 22.27 12.59 -17.45
N ARG A 309 22.15 11.68 -18.44
CA ARG A 309 22.13 10.23 -18.13
C ARG A 309 23.45 9.78 -17.51
N ASP A 310 24.59 10.18 -18.08
CA ASP A 310 25.90 9.81 -17.58
C ASP A 310 26.10 10.37 -16.17
N LEU A 311 25.70 11.61 -15.89
CA LEU A 311 25.71 12.21 -14.54
C LEU A 311 24.77 11.51 -13.56
N PHE A 312 23.51 11.28 -13.93
CA PHE A 312 22.57 10.60 -13.02
C PHE A 312 22.99 9.15 -12.74
N ARG A 313 23.76 8.51 -13.62
CA ARG A 313 24.35 7.17 -13.40
C ARG A 313 25.63 7.22 -12.56
N ASP A 314 26.30 8.34 -12.47
CA ASP A 314 27.44 8.52 -11.57
C ASP A 314 26.96 8.58 -10.11
N VAL A 315 27.44 7.66 -9.28
CA VAL A 315 27.06 7.58 -7.87
C VAL A 315 27.52 8.80 -7.07
N LYS A 316 28.67 9.39 -7.43
CA LYS A 316 29.20 10.59 -6.77
C LYS A 316 28.30 11.79 -7.00
N PHE A 317 27.74 11.92 -8.21
CA PHE A 317 26.77 12.97 -8.50
C PHE A 317 25.51 12.82 -7.64
N ARG A 318 24.93 11.61 -7.56
CA ARG A 318 23.73 11.38 -6.75
C ARG A 318 24.01 11.59 -5.25
N ARG A 319 25.17 11.13 -4.75
CA ARG A 319 25.60 11.37 -3.36
C ARG A 319 25.77 12.85 -3.08
N ALA A 320 26.37 13.61 -4.00
CA ALA A 320 26.53 15.05 -3.88
C ALA A 320 25.18 15.78 -3.77
N LEU A 321 24.22 15.43 -4.62
CA LEU A 321 22.85 15.98 -4.54
C LEU A 321 22.18 15.64 -3.20
N SER A 322 22.37 14.42 -2.70
CA SER A 322 21.83 13.99 -1.41
C SER A 322 22.43 14.77 -0.23
N LEU A 323 23.76 14.91 -0.20
CA LEU A 323 24.48 15.69 0.81
C LEU A 323 24.17 17.19 0.75
N ALA A 324 23.87 17.72 -0.44
CA ALA A 324 23.45 19.12 -0.62
C ALA A 324 21.99 19.37 -0.19
N THR A 325 21.22 18.33 0.14
CA THR A 325 19.83 18.43 0.57
C THR A 325 19.73 18.66 2.08
N ASN A 326 19.27 19.84 2.51
CA ASN A 326 19.10 20.18 3.93
C ASN A 326 17.80 19.59 4.49
N ARG A 327 17.84 18.30 4.86
CA ARG A 327 16.70 17.56 5.40
C ARG A 327 16.24 18.07 6.76
N GLU A 328 17.17 18.58 7.60
CA GLU A 328 16.79 19.14 8.90
C GLU A 328 15.91 20.37 8.72
N GLU A 329 16.30 21.30 7.82
CA GLU A 329 15.50 22.49 7.52
C GLU A 329 14.12 22.11 6.93
N ILE A 330 14.07 21.14 6.00
CA ILE A 330 12.82 20.62 5.47
C ILE A 330 11.96 20.04 6.61
N ASN A 331 12.56 19.27 7.52
CA ASN A 331 11.84 18.68 8.66
C ASN A 331 11.29 19.76 9.59
N GLU A 332 12.08 20.76 9.94
CA GLU A 332 11.63 21.84 10.81
C GLU A 332 10.54 22.69 10.18
N VAL A 333 10.73 23.13 8.94
CA VAL A 333 9.79 24.06 8.27
C VAL A 333 8.49 23.40 7.86
N VAL A 334 8.54 22.18 7.32
CA VAL A 334 7.37 21.51 6.73
C VAL A 334 6.74 20.50 7.68
N TYR A 335 7.53 19.83 8.51
CA TYR A 335 7.08 18.72 9.38
C TYR A 335 7.25 19.04 10.88
N PHE A 336 7.54 20.29 11.25
CA PHE A 336 7.68 20.77 12.65
C PHE A 336 8.68 19.96 13.49
N GLY A 337 9.73 19.44 12.86
CA GLY A 337 10.75 18.61 13.51
C GLY A 337 10.29 17.18 13.87
N LEU A 338 9.11 16.76 13.47
CA LEU A 338 8.49 15.50 13.90
C LEU A 338 8.73 14.31 12.96
N GLY A 339 9.30 14.55 11.77
CA GLY A 339 9.69 13.52 10.83
C GLY A 339 11.07 12.93 11.11
N LEU A 340 11.47 11.96 10.30
CA LEU A 340 12.81 11.38 10.32
C LEU A 340 13.59 11.87 9.10
N PRO A 341 14.64 12.71 9.27
CA PRO A 341 15.46 13.26 8.17
C PRO A 341 16.43 12.19 7.65
N GLN A 342 15.92 11.15 7.02
CA GLN A 342 16.67 10.03 6.48
C GLN A 342 16.43 9.87 4.98
N ASN A 343 17.20 8.99 4.34
CA ASN A 343 17.01 8.67 2.93
C ASN A 343 15.74 7.85 2.68
N ASN A 344 15.41 7.57 1.41
CA ASN A 344 14.28 6.72 1.02
C ASN A 344 14.57 5.25 1.36
N SER A 345 14.24 4.84 2.58
CA SER A 345 14.63 3.58 3.18
C SER A 345 13.53 2.98 4.04
N LEU A 346 13.84 1.86 4.70
CA LEU A 346 12.92 1.27 5.67
C LEU A 346 12.81 2.13 6.94
N LEU A 347 11.74 1.92 7.70
CA LEU A 347 11.43 2.60 8.96
C LEU A 347 11.81 1.74 10.16
N PRO A 348 12.01 2.35 11.34
CA PRO A 348 12.36 1.62 12.57
C PRO A 348 11.40 0.48 12.96
N GLY A 349 10.14 0.53 12.50
CA GLY A 349 9.17 -0.56 12.69
C GLY A 349 9.39 -1.81 11.82
N SER A 350 10.29 -1.75 10.83
CA SER A 350 10.62 -2.91 10.00
C SER A 350 11.64 -3.82 10.71
N PRO A 351 11.45 -5.16 10.68
CA PRO A 351 12.43 -6.11 11.23
C PRO A 351 13.76 -6.16 10.46
N ILE A 352 13.84 -5.45 9.32
CA ILE A 352 15.03 -5.36 8.45
C ILE A 352 15.65 -3.96 8.53
N TYR A 353 15.13 -3.07 9.38
CA TYR A 353 15.65 -1.70 9.51
C TYR A 353 17.12 -1.71 9.90
N ASP A 354 17.92 -0.93 9.19
CA ASP A 354 19.32 -0.63 9.50
C ASP A 354 19.52 0.89 9.49
N GLN A 355 19.68 1.47 10.67
CA GLN A 355 19.84 2.91 10.85
C GLN A 355 21.01 3.45 10.04
N LYS A 356 22.15 2.77 10.04
CA LYS A 356 23.34 3.22 9.30
C LYS A 356 23.05 3.34 7.80
N SER A 357 22.34 2.38 7.24
CA SER A 357 21.94 2.42 5.84
C SER A 357 20.89 3.48 5.56
N ALA A 358 19.91 3.66 6.46
CA ALA A 358 18.83 4.63 6.28
C ALA A 358 19.35 6.09 6.30
N TYR A 359 20.44 6.36 7.02
CA TYR A 359 21.07 7.69 7.09
C TYR A 359 22.29 7.85 6.17
N ALA A 360 22.59 6.86 5.31
CA ALA A 360 23.71 6.97 4.38
C ALA A 360 23.53 8.16 3.42
N TYR A 361 24.49 9.10 3.43
CA TYR A 361 24.46 10.35 2.65
C TYR A 361 23.21 11.22 2.89
N ALA A 362 22.59 11.12 4.07
CA ALA A 362 21.40 11.89 4.42
C ALA A 362 21.72 13.17 5.22
N GLU A 363 22.90 13.27 5.78
CA GLU A 363 23.41 14.48 6.43
C GLU A 363 23.51 15.66 5.45
N PHE A 364 23.39 16.88 5.96
CA PHE A 364 23.64 18.09 5.18
C PHE A 364 25.13 18.45 5.25
N ASP A 365 25.86 18.13 4.20
CA ASP A 365 27.30 18.38 4.08
C ASP A 365 27.63 19.00 2.71
N ILE A 366 27.54 20.34 2.67
CA ILE A 366 27.75 21.10 1.43
C ILE A 366 29.23 21.11 0.99
N GLU A 367 30.15 20.92 1.92
CA GLU A 367 31.60 20.89 1.60
C GLU A 367 31.93 19.59 0.88
N ASN A 368 31.48 18.46 1.42
CA ASN A 368 31.66 17.16 0.79
C ASN A 368 30.86 17.03 -0.53
N ALA A 369 29.67 17.62 -0.59
CA ALA A 369 28.90 17.70 -1.84
C ALA A 369 29.69 18.42 -2.94
N ASN A 370 30.27 19.58 -2.64
CA ASN A 370 31.12 20.32 -3.58
C ASN A 370 32.37 19.53 -3.97
N ALA A 371 33.04 18.88 -3.02
CA ALA A 371 34.21 18.05 -3.29
C ALA A 371 33.90 16.90 -4.29
N LEU A 372 32.78 16.20 -4.10
CA LEU A 372 32.32 15.14 -5.03
C LEU A 372 32.02 15.69 -6.42
N LEU A 373 31.38 16.86 -6.53
CA LEU A 373 31.10 17.51 -7.81
C LEU A 373 32.38 17.97 -8.52
N ASP A 374 33.37 18.45 -7.77
CA ASP A 374 34.69 18.83 -8.31
C ASP A 374 35.45 17.57 -8.81
N GLU A 375 35.40 16.49 -8.05
CA GLU A 375 36.05 15.22 -8.39
C GLU A 375 35.54 14.63 -9.72
N ILE A 376 34.22 14.77 -10.02
CA ILE A 376 33.65 14.36 -11.30
C ILE A 376 33.78 15.42 -12.40
N GLY A 377 34.49 16.50 -12.15
CA GLY A 377 34.88 17.51 -13.13
C GLY A 377 33.83 18.60 -13.42
N LEU A 378 32.77 18.72 -12.62
CA LEU A 378 31.76 19.78 -12.76
C LEU A 378 32.30 21.11 -12.17
N LYS A 379 32.92 21.92 -12.98
CA LYS A 379 33.54 23.21 -12.56
C LYS A 379 32.48 24.31 -12.41
N LEU A 380 32.71 25.19 -11.43
CA LEU A 380 31.89 26.39 -11.28
C LEU A 380 32.10 27.33 -12.48
N GLY A 381 30.98 27.69 -13.09
CA GLY A 381 30.89 28.64 -14.18
C GLY A 381 30.50 30.06 -13.72
N PRO A 382 30.28 30.98 -14.66
CA PRO A 382 29.78 32.31 -14.37
C PRO A 382 28.47 32.30 -13.60
N GLY A 383 28.39 33.12 -12.55
CA GLY A 383 27.19 33.18 -11.68
C GLY A 383 27.10 32.06 -10.64
N GLY A 384 28.17 31.29 -10.42
CA GLY A 384 28.22 30.27 -9.38
C GLY A 384 27.47 28.97 -9.73
N ILE A 385 27.01 28.81 -10.97
CA ILE A 385 26.37 27.57 -11.44
C ILE A 385 27.42 26.69 -12.11
N ARG A 386 27.47 25.40 -11.76
CA ARG A 386 28.38 24.42 -12.36
C ARG A 386 28.07 24.21 -13.84
N LEU A 387 29.08 23.80 -14.59
CA LEU A 387 28.98 23.50 -16.02
C LEU A 387 29.06 21.97 -16.21
N LEU A 388 28.21 21.47 -17.08
CA LEU A 388 28.27 20.12 -17.60
C LEU A 388 29.48 19.93 -18.51
N PRO A 389 29.91 18.70 -18.82
CA PRO A 389 31.03 18.44 -19.74
C PRO A 389 30.85 19.08 -21.12
N ASP A 390 29.61 19.23 -21.61
CA ASP A 390 29.27 19.88 -22.87
C ASP A 390 29.18 21.41 -22.79
N GLY A 391 29.44 22.02 -21.61
CA GLY A 391 29.43 23.46 -21.37
C GLY A 391 28.06 24.05 -20.99
N ARG A 392 26.98 23.27 -21.00
CA ARG A 392 25.67 23.69 -20.46
C ARG A 392 25.76 23.90 -18.94
N LYS A 393 24.91 24.75 -18.40
CA LYS A 393 24.77 24.93 -16.97
C LYS A 393 24.13 23.71 -16.30
N ALA A 394 24.54 23.41 -15.09
CA ALA A 394 23.93 22.37 -14.26
C ALA A 394 22.57 22.86 -13.72
N GLU A 395 21.57 22.84 -14.58
CA GLU A 395 20.18 23.25 -14.30
C GLU A 395 19.27 22.03 -14.40
N ILE A 396 18.66 21.63 -13.27
CA ILE A 396 17.79 20.47 -13.16
C ILE A 396 16.34 20.92 -13.14
N ILE A 397 15.52 20.36 -14.03
CA ILE A 397 14.08 20.53 -14.02
C ILE A 397 13.48 19.37 -13.22
N ILE A 398 12.85 19.68 -12.09
CA ILE A 398 12.11 18.71 -11.28
C ILE A 398 10.63 18.81 -11.65
N GLU A 399 10.10 17.74 -12.24
CA GLU A 399 8.71 17.65 -12.66
C GLU A 399 7.85 17.08 -11.52
N THR A 400 6.67 17.69 -11.27
CA THR A 400 5.71 17.30 -10.22
C THR A 400 4.34 17.06 -10.84
N ALA A 401 3.47 16.32 -10.11
CA ALA A 401 2.06 16.16 -10.50
C ALA A 401 1.21 17.42 -10.23
N GLY A 402 1.77 18.45 -9.56
CA GLY A 402 1.08 19.70 -9.26
C GLY A 402 -0.12 19.58 -8.33
N GLU A 403 -0.18 18.50 -7.53
CA GLU A 403 -1.34 18.17 -6.70
C GLU A 403 -1.17 18.60 -5.23
N SER A 404 0.04 19.03 -4.82
CA SER A 404 0.38 19.28 -3.42
C SER A 404 1.17 20.58 -3.26
N THR A 405 0.76 21.45 -2.32
CA THR A 405 1.53 22.61 -1.88
C THR A 405 2.79 22.17 -1.12
N GLU A 406 2.74 21.05 -0.40
CA GLU A 406 3.87 20.44 0.29
C GLU A 406 5.06 20.20 -0.66
N GLU A 407 4.80 19.66 -1.88
CA GLU A 407 5.83 19.49 -2.91
C GLU A 407 6.47 20.82 -3.30
N THR A 408 5.69 21.88 -3.43
CA THR A 408 6.17 23.20 -3.83
C THR A 408 7.07 23.81 -2.76
N ASP A 409 6.65 23.72 -1.49
CA ASP A 409 7.40 24.27 -0.35
C ASP A 409 8.74 23.52 -0.18
N VAL A 410 8.72 22.20 -0.27
CA VAL A 410 9.91 21.36 -0.19
C VAL A 410 10.87 21.64 -1.36
N LEU A 411 10.37 21.79 -2.58
CA LEU A 411 11.21 22.08 -3.76
C LEU A 411 11.86 23.46 -3.68
N GLN A 412 11.23 24.44 -3.03
CA GLN A 412 11.87 25.75 -2.79
C GLN A 412 13.07 25.61 -1.85
N LEU A 413 12.95 24.87 -0.75
CA LEU A 413 14.07 24.62 0.17
C LEU A 413 15.21 23.85 -0.50
N ILE A 414 14.87 22.88 -1.37
CA ILE A 414 15.87 22.15 -2.16
C ILE A 414 16.57 23.07 -3.15
N HIS A 415 15.84 23.97 -3.85
CA HIS A 415 16.42 24.95 -4.73
C HIS A 415 17.50 25.76 -4.00
N ASP A 416 17.19 26.29 -2.81
CA ASP A 416 18.08 27.15 -2.05
C ASP A 416 19.31 26.39 -1.52
N SER A 417 19.13 25.14 -1.09
CA SER A 417 20.23 24.30 -0.61
C SER A 417 21.15 23.82 -1.75
N TRP A 418 20.59 23.37 -2.90
CA TRP A 418 21.38 22.90 -4.03
C TRP A 418 22.10 24.04 -4.78
N LEU A 419 21.56 25.26 -4.74
CA LEU A 419 22.23 26.42 -5.30
C LEU A 419 23.59 26.66 -4.64
N ARG A 420 23.76 26.33 -3.34
CA ARG A 420 25.03 26.37 -2.61
C ARG A 420 26.06 25.35 -3.14
N ALA A 421 25.62 24.30 -3.80
CA ALA A 421 26.46 23.35 -4.52
C ALA A 421 26.68 23.73 -6.00
N GLY A 422 26.14 24.86 -6.45
CA GLY A 422 26.20 25.30 -7.84
C GLY A 422 25.24 24.55 -8.78
N ILE A 423 24.23 23.92 -8.24
CA ILE A 423 23.17 23.23 -9.01
C ILE A 423 21.89 24.06 -8.92
N LYS A 424 21.36 24.48 -10.05
CA LYS A 424 20.12 25.28 -10.10
C LYS A 424 18.93 24.37 -10.36
N VAL A 425 17.85 24.58 -9.62
CA VAL A 425 16.60 23.80 -9.75
C VAL A 425 15.50 24.66 -10.34
N TYR A 426 14.74 24.08 -11.26
CA TYR A 426 13.47 24.62 -11.76
C TYR A 426 12.37 23.60 -11.48
N THR A 427 11.23 24.08 -11.00
CA THR A 427 10.04 23.25 -10.75
C THR A 427 9.09 23.35 -11.93
N LYS A 428 8.59 22.21 -12.43
CA LYS A 428 7.62 22.14 -13.52
C LYS A 428 6.43 21.30 -13.12
N PRO A 429 5.31 21.92 -12.74
CA PRO A 429 4.06 21.20 -12.45
C PRO A 429 3.40 20.72 -13.76
N LEU A 430 2.91 19.48 -13.75
CA LEU A 430 2.25 18.81 -14.88
C LEU A 430 0.99 18.09 -14.40
N GLN A 431 0.14 17.67 -15.31
CA GLN A 431 -0.89 16.68 -14.97
C GLN A 431 -0.24 15.30 -14.78
N ARG A 432 -0.78 14.49 -13.87
CA ARG A 432 -0.22 13.19 -13.47
C ARG A 432 0.09 12.26 -14.66
N GLU A 433 -0.83 12.14 -15.60
CA GLU A 433 -0.66 11.30 -16.79
C GLU A 433 0.44 11.83 -17.72
N VAL A 434 0.55 13.15 -17.84
CA VAL A 434 1.62 13.80 -18.63
C VAL A 434 2.98 13.56 -17.98
N LEU A 435 3.09 13.74 -16.66
CA LEU A 435 4.31 13.45 -15.91
C LEU A 435 4.76 11.99 -16.13
N ARG A 436 3.84 11.03 -15.95
CA ARG A 436 4.15 9.60 -16.16
C ARG A 436 4.66 9.31 -17.55
N ASN A 437 3.95 9.78 -18.59
CA ASN A 437 4.35 9.55 -19.97
C ASN A 437 5.73 10.13 -20.27
N ARG A 438 6.05 11.31 -19.74
CA ARG A 438 7.36 11.94 -19.90
C ARG A 438 8.48 11.18 -19.20
N VAL A 439 8.22 10.69 -17.97
CA VAL A 439 9.18 9.85 -17.25
C VAL A 439 9.43 8.56 -18.02
N PHE A 440 8.37 7.88 -18.45
CA PHE A 440 8.46 6.59 -19.15
C PHE A 440 9.16 6.69 -20.51
N SER A 441 9.03 7.84 -21.19
CA SER A 441 9.72 8.11 -22.45
C SER A 441 11.13 8.67 -22.30
N GLY A 442 11.67 8.80 -21.08
CA GLY A 442 13.03 9.33 -20.85
C GLY A 442 13.18 10.84 -21.02
N GLN A 443 12.09 11.61 -21.07
CA GLN A 443 12.13 13.07 -21.27
C GLN A 443 12.26 13.88 -19.97
N THR A 444 11.93 13.29 -18.81
CA THR A 444 12.02 13.93 -17.51
C THR A 444 13.43 13.76 -16.94
N GLN A 445 14.07 14.86 -16.54
CA GLN A 445 15.37 14.80 -15.83
C GLN A 445 15.18 14.19 -14.45
N MET A 446 14.29 14.78 -13.64
CA MET A 446 14.02 14.35 -12.27
C MET A 446 12.54 14.55 -11.96
N ALA A 447 11.96 13.61 -11.25
CA ALA A 447 10.60 13.71 -10.73
C ALA A 447 10.62 13.78 -9.20
N ILE A 448 9.58 14.38 -8.60
CA ILE A 448 9.30 14.25 -7.17
C ILE A 448 8.02 13.42 -6.98
N TRP A 449 8.06 12.47 -6.05
CA TRP A 449 6.94 11.59 -5.72
C TRP A 449 7.12 11.02 -4.32
N SER A 450 6.13 10.25 -3.82
CA SER A 450 6.31 9.48 -2.58
C SER A 450 7.43 8.44 -2.74
N GLY A 451 8.16 8.18 -1.66
CA GLY A 451 9.21 7.16 -1.61
C GLY A 451 8.68 5.72 -1.66
N LEU A 452 9.50 4.77 -1.20
CA LEU A 452 9.12 3.36 -1.12
C LEU A 452 7.74 3.22 -0.48
N GLN A 453 6.85 2.52 -1.14
CA GLN A 453 5.47 2.37 -0.66
C GLN A 453 5.43 1.56 0.63
N ASN A 454 6.42 0.69 0.83
CA ASN A 454 6.51 -0.20 1.97
C ASN A 454 7.81 -0.01 2.75
N GLY A 455 7.87 1.03 3.58
CA GLY A 455 8.95 1.25 4.55
C GLY A 455 8.89 0.31 5.76
N LEU A 456 7.84 -0.51 5.89
CA LEU A 456 7.62 -1.45 6.98
C LEU A 456 7.78 -2.91 6.52
N ALA A 457 8.53 -3.15 5.45
CA ALA A 457 8.69 -4.48 4.88
C ALA A 457 9.20 -5.51 5.89
N SER A 458 8.67 -6.72 5.79
CA SER A 458 9.23 -7.94 6.39
C SER A 458 9.97 -8.77 5.33
N PRO A 459 10.82 -9.72 5.73
CA PRO A 459 11.56 -10.57 4.78
C PRO A 459 10.68 -11.35 3.79
N GLU A 460 9.44 -11.67 4.16
CA GLU A 460 8.49 -12.35 3.28
C GLU A 460 7.85 -11.44 2.23
N MET A 461 7.91 -10.13 2.40
CA MET A 461 7.38 -9.18 1.42
C MET A 461 8.36 -8.99 0.27
N SER A 462 7.83 -8.70 -0.93
CA SER A 462 8.65 -8.54 -2.13
C SER A 462 9.55 -7.30 -2.07
N PRO A 463 10.88 -7.44 -2.32
CA PRO A 463 11.80 -6.30 -2.44
C PRO A 463 11.79 -5.66 -3.84
N ALA A 464 10.78 -5.89 -4.64
CA ALA A 464 10.71 -5.46 -6.04
C ALA A 464 10.93 -3.95 -6.24
N GLU A 465 10.55 -3.12 -5.27
CA GLU A 465 10.77 -1.67 -5.35
C GLU A 465 12.25 -1.27 -5.30
N LEU A 466 13.13 -2.15 -4.79
CA LEU A 466 14.58 -1.91 -4.70
C LEU A 466 15.37 -2.36 -5.93
N ALA A 467 14.71 -2.91 -6.94
CA ALA A 467 15.31 -3.39 -8.19
C ALA A 467 14.50 -2.91 -9.39
N PRO A 468 15.07 -2.81 -10.60
CA PRO A 468 14.37 -2.34 -11.80
C PRO A 468 13.36 -3.39 -12.32
N THR A 469 12.24 -3.52 -11.63
CA THR A 469 11.23 -4.56 -11.87
C THR A 469 9.96 -4.04 -12.53
N SER A 470 9.73 -2.73 -12.54
CA SER A 470 8.51 -2.14 -13.11
C SER A 470 8.76 -0.79 -13.75
N GLN A 471 8.06 -0.53 -14.86
CA GLN A 471 8.03 0.77 -15.53
C GLN A 471 7.52 1.89 -14.61
N GLN A 472 6.76 1.55 -13.56
CA GLN A 472 6.23 2.51 -12.61
C GLN A 472 7.30 3.11 -11.67
N GLN A 473 8.51 2.57 -11.67
CA GLN A 473 9.65 3.06 -10.88
C GLN A 473 10.34 4.21 -11.61
N LEU A 474 10.17 5.43 -11.10
CA LEU A 474 10.49 6.67 -11.82
C LEU A 474 11.99 6.89 -12.07
N GLN A 475 12.87 6.24 -11.28
CA GLN A 475 14.33 6.35 -11.46
C GLN A 475 14.88 5.48 -12.61
N TRP A 476 14.16 4.41 -13.03
CA TRP A 476 14.62 3.48 -14.06
C TRP A 476 13.47 2.84 -14.89
N PRO A 477 12.55 3.63 -15.42
CA PRO A 477 11.32 3.12 -16.02
C PRO A 477 11.55 2.21 -17.22
N MET A 478 12.59 2.47 -18.05
CA MET A 478 12.85 1.66 -19.24
C MET A 478 13.48 0.30 -18.90
N TRP A 479 14.27 0.22 -17.82
CA TRP A 479 14.78 -1.06 -17.33
C TRP A 479 13.65 -1.91 -16.75
N GLY A 480 12.74 -1.31 -15.97
CA GLY A 480 11.55 -1.99 -15.47
C GLY A 480 10.64 -2.47 -16.58
N GLN A 481 10.40 -1.65 -17.60
CA GLN A 481 9.61 -2.03 -18.77
C GLN A 481 10.21 -3.23 -19.52
N TYR A 482 11.54 -3.27 -19.66
CA TYR A 482 12.22 -4.39 -20.29
C TYR A 482 11.95 -5.71 -19.56
N LEU A 483 11.99 -5.71 -18.24
CA LEU A 483 11.67 -6.89 -17.45
C LEU A 483 10.19 -7.28 -17.56
N GLU A 484 9.27 -6.32 -17.39
CA GLU A 484 7.81 -6.56 -17.47
C GLU A 484 7.39 -7.11 -18.84
N THR A 485 8.03 -6.64 -19.92
CA THR A 485 7.71 -7.07 -21.29
C THR A 485 8.55 -8.23 -21.79
N LYS A 486 9.41 -8.82 -20.94
CA LYS A 486 10.36 -9.90 -21.30
C LYS A 486 11.25 -9.53 -22.48
N GLY A 487 11.68 -8.27 -22.53
CA GLY A 487 12.54 -7.75 -23.57
C GLY A 487 11.85 -7.23 -24.83
N ALA A 488 10.49 -7.25 -24.90
CA ALA A 488 9.77 -6.77 -26.07
C ALA A 488 9.75 -5.22 -26.15
N ALA A 489 9.93 -4.51 -25.04
CA ALA A 489 10.03 -3.06 -24.97
C ALA A 489 10.94 -2.64 -23.81
N GLY A 490 11.32 -1.35 -23.78
CA GLY A 490 12.25 -0.83 -22.79
C GLY A 490 13.72 -1.04 -23.17
N GLN A 491 14.59 -1.03 -22.18
CA GLN A 491 16.04 -1.20 -22.33
C GLN A 491 16.55 -2.23 -21.31
N ALA A 492 17.49 -3.09 -21.70
CA ALA A 492 18.17 -3.96 -20.76
C ALA A 492 18.93 -3.13 -19.71
N VAL A 493 19.03 -3.62 -18.49
CA VAL A 493 19.81 -2.96 -17.43
C VAL A 493 21.28 -2.93 -17.86
N ASP A 494 21.91 -1.78 -17.80
CA ASP A 494 23.29 -1.53 -18.21
C ASP A 494 24.09 -0.75 -17.15
N LEU A 495 23.70 -0.89 -15.88
CA LEU A 495 24.41 -0.35 -14.72
C LEU A 495 24.61 -1.46 -13.69
N SER A 496 25.85 -1.85 -13.42
CA SER A 496 26.20 -3.03 -12.60
C SER A 496 25.55 -3.04 -11.21
N ALA A 497 25.39 -1.87 -10.56
CA ALA A 497 24.75 -1.80 -9.27
C ALA A 497 23.21 -2.08 -9.36
N ALA A 498 22.58 -1.73 -10.47
CA ALA A 498 21.16 -2.05 -10.72
C ALA A 498 20.98 -3.51 -11.17
N GLU A 499 21.93 -4.06 -11.95
CA GLU A 499 21.97 -5.48 -12.28
C GLU A 499 22.05 -6.33 -11.02
N LEU A 500 22.96 -5.98 -10.08
CA LEU A 500 23.09 -6.66 -8.80
C LEU A 500 21.80 -6.63 -7.98
N GLN A 501 21.05 -5.53 -8.00
CA GLN A 501 19.74 -5.45 -7.34
C GLN A 501 18.74 -6.41 -7.99
N LEU A 502 18.75 -6.52 -9.31
CA LEU A 502 17.87 -7.43 -10.04
C LEU A 502 18.23 -8.91 -9.76
N GLU A 503 19.53 -9.25 -9.74
CA GLU A 503 20.00 -10.59 -9.35
C GLU A 503 19.54 -10.97 -7.94
N ARG A 504 19.67 -10.05 -6.98
CA ARG A 504 19.20 -10.24 -5.60
C ARG A 504 17.69 -10.41 -5.50
N TYR A 505 16.93 -9.63 -6.28
CA TYR A 505 15.49 -9.81 -6.36
C TYR A 505 15.12 -11.24 -6.82
N PHE A 506 15.75 -11.75 -7.86
CA PHE A 506 15.53 -13.13 -8.30
C PHE A 506 16.00 -14.17 -7.27
N ALA A 507 17.12 -13.92 -6.59
CA ALA A 507 17.56 -14.78 -5.50
C ALA A 507 16.56 -14.80 -4.33
N TRP A 508 15.95 -13.66 -3.99
CA TRP A 508 14.90 -13.59 -2.98
C TRP A 508 13.67 -14.44 -3.36
N ARG A 509 13.28 -14.42 -4.62
CA ARG A 509 12.12 -15.19 -5.11
C ARG A 509 12.24 -16.69 -4.87
N VAL A 510 13.45 -17.22 -4.87
CA VAL A 510 13.72 -18.65 -4.67
C VAL A 510 14.27 -18.99 -3.28
N ALA A 511 14.51 -18.01 -2.44
CA ALA A 511 15.04 -18.23 -1.10
C ALA A 511 14.03 -18.98 -0.22
N ALA A 512 14.48 -20.09 0.38
CA ALA A 512 13.63 -21.03 1.10
C ALA A 512 13.41 -20.69 2.59
N SER A 513 14.25 -19.83 3.17
CA SER A 513 14.19 -19.53 4.61
C SER A 513 14.03 -18.03 4.87
N PHE A 514 13.41 -17.72 6.02
CA PHE A 514 13.29 -16.36 6.53
C PHE A 514 14.65 -15.66 6.63
N GLU A 515 15.66 -16.33 7.16
CA GLU A 515 16.99 -15.74 7.33
C GLU A 515 17.68 -15.46 5.99
N ALA A 516 17.53 -16.34 4.99
CA ALA A 516 18.04 -16.08 3.65
C ALA A 516 17.36 -14.86 3.01
N LYS A 517 16.04 -14.76 3.11
CA LYS A 517 15.27 -13.61 2.64
C LYS A 517 15.67 -12.34 3.35
N LYS A 518 15.80 -12.38 4.70
CA LYS A 518 16.24 -11.26 5.52
C LYS A 518 17.61 -10.73 5.10
N LYS A 519 18.57 -11.66 4.87
CA LYS A 519 19.90 -11.29 4.39
C LYS A 519 19.85 -10.59 3.03
N ILE A 520 19.10 -11.13 2.08
CA ILE A 520 18.97 -10.55 0.74
C ILE A 520 18.35 -9.14 0.82
N TRP A 521 17.29 -8.99 1.58
CA TRP A 521 16.67 -7.68 1.83
C TRP A 521 17.66 -6.67 2.40
N SER A 522 18.40 -7.06 3.45
CA SER A 522 19.40 -6.18 4.08
C SER A 522 20.48 -5.75 3.09
N ASP A 523 20.94 -6.67 2.25
CA ASP A 523 21.95 -6.38 1.22
C ASP A 523 21.37 -5.47 0.12
N MET A 524 20.10 -5.65 -0.27
CA MET A 524 19.43 -4.78 -1.23
C MET A 524 19.22 -3.36 -0.70
N VAL A 525 18.71 -3.21 0.51
CA VAL A 525 18.51 -1.89 1.16
C VAL A 525 19.83 -1.15 1.29
N ARG A 526 20.88 -1.83 1.75
CA ARG A 526 22.21 -1.23 1.90
C ARG A 526 22.75 -0.72 0.57
N THR A 527 22.67 -1.52 -0.48
CA THR A 527 23.12 -1.12 -1.82
C THR A 527 22.25 0.01 -2.37
N TYR A 528 20.93 -0.05 -2.21
CA TYR A 528 20.00 0.97 -2.70
C TYR A 528 20.32 2.35 -2.10
N ASN A 529 20.56 2.41 -0.79
CA ASN A 529 20.87 3.64 -0.09
C ASN A 529 22.32 4.12 -0.33
N ASP A 530 23.29 3.19 -0.38
CA ASP A 530 24.68 3.54 -0.68
C ASP A 530 24.84 4.14 -2.09
N GLN A 531 24.10 3.57 -3.05
CA GLN A 531 24.08 4.05 -4.43
C GLN A 531 23.21 5.31 -4.63
N VAL A 532 22.43 5.70 -3.62
CA VAL A 532 21.51 6.84 -3.70
C VAL A 532 20.71 6.81 -5.01
N PHE A 533 20.08 5.66 -5.31
CA PHE A 533 19.27 5.56 -6.52
C PHE A 533 18.08 6.52 -6.53
N THR A 534 17.65 6.94 -5.35
CA THR A 534 16.67 7.99 -5.11
C THR A 534 17.13 8.85 -3.92
N ILE A 535 16.68 10.10 -3.85
CA ILE A 535 17.02 11.01 -2.76
C ILE A 535 15.76 11.19 -1.90
N GLY A 536 15.64 10.40 -0.82
CA GLY A 536 14.59 10.55 0.17
C GLY A 536 14.78 11.82 0.98
N LEU A 537 13.70 12.39 1.47
CA LEU A 537 13.73 13.65 2.20
C LEU A 537 13.38 13.44 3.67
N ILE A 538 12.11 13.20 3.96
CA ILE A 538 11.60 12.97 5.32
C ILE A 538 10.78 11.69 5.33
N SER A 539 11.08 10.81 6.27
CA SER A 539 10.37 9.55 6.48
C SER A 539 9.49 9.64 7.73
N GLY A 540 8.54 8.71 7.87
CA GLY A 540 7.69 8.64 9.06
C GLY A 540 6.91 9.91 9.33
N ALA A 541 6.51 10.67 8.29
CA ALA A 541 5.63 11.82 8.41
C ALA A 541 4.35 11.43 9.16
N LEU A 542 3.80 12.38 9.92
CA LEU A 542 2.67 12.10 10.78
C LEU A 542 1.34 12.30 10.05
N GLN A 543 0.45 11.34 10.23
CA GLN A 543 -0.93 11.32 9.76
C GLN A 543 -1.86 11.57 10.94
N PRO A 544 -2.65 12.65 10.97
CA PRO A 544 -3.65 12.82 12.01
C PRO A 544 -4.77 11.78 11.87
N ILE A 545 -5.16 11.22 13.01
CA ILE A 545 -6.28 10.30 13.17
C ILE A 545 -7.22 10.91 14.19
N VAL A 546 -8.39 11.35 13.76
CA VAL A 546 -9.45 11.81 14.66
C VAL A 546 -10.24 10.62 15.14
N ALA A 547 -10.38 10.48 16.45
CA ALA A 547 -11.15 9.42 17.09
C ALA A 547 -12.07 10.00 18.17
N ASN A 548 -13.32 9.54 18.25
CA ASN A 548 -14.23 9.89 19.35
C ASN A 548 -13.54 9.59 20.68
N ALA A 549 -13.61 10.53 21.65
CA ALA A 549 -12.93 10.37 22.95
C ALA A 549 -13.43 9.16 23.76
N ARG A 550 -14.58 8.58 23.39
CA ARG A 550 -15.12 7.34 23.97
C ARG A 550 -14.70 6.07 23.21
N LEU A 551 -14.03 6.21 22.06
CA LEU A 551 -13.57 5.04 21.29
C LEU A 551 -12.43 4.35 22.04
N ARG A 552 -12.54 3.05 22.24
CA ARG A 552 -11.57 2.21 22.92
C ARG A 552 -10.95 1.20 21.96
N ASN A 553 -9.81 0.65 22.33
CA ASN A 553 -9.00 -0.31 21.59
C ASN A 553 -8.35 0.26 20.31
N LEU A 554 -8.53 1.54 20.01
CA LEU A 554 -7.69 2.24 19.03
C LEU A 554 -6.37 2.62 19.71
N PRO A 555 -5.20 2.17 19.22
CA PRO A 555 -3.93 2.53 19.85
C PRO A 555 -3.63 4.03 19.68
N ALA A 556 -2.99 4.61 20.71
CA ALA A 556 -2.57 6.02 20.68
C ALA A 556 -1.52 6.29 19.58
N GLU A 557 -0.65 5.31 19.33
CA GLU A 557 0.39 5.35 18.31
C GLU A 557 0.25 4.16 17.35
N GLY A 558 0.62 4.36 16.08
CA GLY A 558 0.55 3.31 15.07
C GLY A 558 1.11 3.77 13.74
N TYR A 559 0.98 2.90 12.74
CA TYR A 559 1.29 3.20 11.34
C TYR A 559 0.00 3.26 10.53
N TYR A 560 -0.25 4.41 9.91
CA TYR A 560 -1.32 4.57 8.93
C TYR A 560 -0.77 4.26 7.54
N ASN A 561 -0.84 2.99 7.15
CA ASN A 561 -0.23 2.51 5.92
C ASN A 561 -1.20 1.64 5.12
N TRP A 562 -1.09 1.69 3.78
CA TRP A 562 -1.94 0.90 2.90
C TRP A 562 -1.53 -0.58 2.93
N ASP A 563 -0.28 -0.88 2.56
CA ASP A 563 0.31 -2.22 2.60
C ASP A 563 1.75 -2.14 3.17
N PRO A 564 2.05 -2.92 4.21
CA PRO A 564 1.15 -3.70 5.06
C PRO A 564 0.35 -2.81 6.02
N GLY A 565 -0.72 -3.35 6.57
CA GLY A 565 -1.46 -2.72 7.67
C GLY A 565 -2.90 -2.36 7.34
N ALA A 566 -3.24 -2.15 6.06
CA ALA A 566 -4.61 -1.82 5.63
C ALA A 566 -5.20 -0.64 6.45
N HIS A 567 -4.41 0.41 6.66
CA HIS A 567 -4.69 1.56 7.51
C HIS A 567 -4.99 1.14 8.95
N PHE A 568 -6.26 0.99 9.32
CA PHE A 568 -6.68 0.52 10.65
C PHE A 568 -6.73 -1.01 10.74
N GLY A 569 -6.73 -1.73 9.61
CA GLY A 569 -7.06 -3.15 9.54
C GLY A 569 -6.24 -4.05 10.45
N SER A 570 -4.90 -3.88 10.50
CA SER A 570 -4.02 -4.64 11.38
C SER A 570 -4.21 -4.36 12.87
N TYR A 571 -4.89 -3.26 13.21
CA TYR A 571 -5.21 -2.88 14.60
C TYR A 571 -6.59 -3.36 15.04
N ARG A 572 -7.24 -4.21 14.24
CA ARG A 572 -8.45 -4.91 14.62
C ARG A 572 -9.63 -4.00 14.95
N PRO A 573 -10.15 -3.21 13.98
CA PRO A 573 -11.33 -2.37 14.19
C PRO A 573 -12.58 -3.12 14.66
N ASP A 574 -12.66 -4.43 14.40
CA ASP A 574 -13.71 -5.30 14.92
C ASP A 574 -13.72 -5.38 16.47
N THR A 575 -12.62 -5.01 17.12
CA THR A 575 -12.51 -4.91 18.59
C THR A 575 -12.79 -3.51 19.14
N PHE A 576 -12.96 -2.51 18.28
CA PHE A 576 -13.24 -1.14 18.74
C PHE A 576 -14.64 -1.08 19.34
N TRP A 577 -14.80 -0.27 20.41
CA TRP A 577 -16.07 -0.10 21.08
C TRP A 577 -16.20 1.30 21.70
N LEU A 578 -17.42 1.74 21.99
CA LEU A 578 -17.70 3.05 22.55
C LEU A 578 -18.04 2.93 24.04
N SER A 579 -17.21 3.50 24.92
CA SER A 579 -17.48 3.54 26.35
C SER A 579 -18.68 4.45 26.67
N LEU A 580 -19.34 4.19 27.78
CA LEU A 580 -20.50 4.98 28.24
C LEU A 580 -20.08 6.39 28.68
N SER A 581 -18.88 6.53 29.25
CA SER A 581 -18.30 7.81 29.65
C SER A 581 -16.92 8.03 29.04
N LYS A 582 -16.42 9.29 29.08
CA LYS A 582 -15.05 9.62 28.63
C LYS A 582 -13.97 9.01 29.54
N THR A 583 -14.33 8.63 30.78
CA THR A 583 -13.43 8.24 31.85
C THR A 583 -13.36 6.73 32.10
N ASP A 584 -14.20 5.93 31.44
CA ASP A 584 -14.18 4.46 31.57
C ASP A 584 -13.09 3.86 30.67
N GLY A 585 -11.82 3.93 31.10
CA GLY A 585 -10.71 3.34 30.36
C GLY A 585 -9.44 3.25 31.16
#